data_e9002291da3b1243a70ab343b1ddd3f0
#
_entry.id   e9002291da3b1243a70ab343b1ddd3f0
#
_cell.length_a   1.000
_cell.length_b   1.000
_cell.length_c   1.000
_cell.angle_alpha   90.00
_cell.angle_beta   90.00
_cell.angle_gamma   90.00
#
_symmetry.space_group_name_H-M   'P 1'
#
loop_
_entity.id
_entity.type
_entity.pdbx_description
1 polymer ?
#
loop_
_entity_poly.entity_id
_entity_poly.type
_entity_poly.pdbx_seq_one_letter_code
_entity_poly.pdbx_strand_id
1 'polypeptide(L)'
;MINGDFWKGGGDSVACVEWNDIYDENRVLTGRLHKRGTPWQPGEYGLVVCVWVYDGRGKVLLTRRAPGKSFAGTWENSGGAAKAGETSRQAIARELFEETGIRAAEEEFELLYSDRDHNTFYDFYCLRRRVKLEEIVLQDGETDDVMWASFGKVHWMIRTKKICRIIGNQFKRQEKDLRLRNFTKSGR
;
A
#
# COMPACT_ATOMS: atom_id res chain seq x y z
N MET A 1 1.68 4.91 20.97
CA MET A 1 2.22 5.99 20.12
C MET A 1 2.96 5.32 18.98
N ILE A 2 2.46 5.44 17.76
CA ILE A 2 3.11 4.91 16.56
C ILE A 2 3.72 6.13 15.88
N ASN A 3 5.04 6.23 15.91
CA ASN A 3 5.74 7.28 15.18
C ASN A 3 5.50 7.08 13.68
N GLY A 4 5.33 8.19 12.93
CA GLY A 4 5.08 8.22 11.49
C GLY A 4 6.22 7.72 10.59
N ASP A 5 7.05 6.80 11.07
CA ASP A 5 8.25 6.29 10.42
C ASP A 5 8.02 5.04 9.55
N PHE A 6 6.75 4.72 9.25
CA PHE A 6 6.42 3.47 8.58
C PHE A 6 7.03 3.33 7.16
N TRP A 7 7.27 4.45 6.49
CA TRP A 7 7.72 4.48 5.09
C TRP A 7 9.14 5.03 4.89
N LYS A 8 10.08 4.83 5.84
CA LYS A 8 11.48 5.15 5.61
C LYS A 8 12.12 4.10 4.70
N GLY A 9 12.38 4.48 3.46
CA GLY A 9 13.25 3.74 2.54
C GLY A 9 14.70 3.93 2.95
N GLY A 10 15.45 2.86 3.09
CA GLY A 10 16.90 2.87 3.26
C GLY A 10 17.57 2.23 2.05
N GLY A 11 18.56 2.89 1.47
CA GLY A 11 19.42 2.36 0.41
C GLY A 11 20.23 3.47 -0.25
N ASP A 12 21.55 3.42 -0.15
CA ASP A 12 22.51 4.34 -0.79
C ASP A 12 22.65 4.06 -2.30
N SER A 13 21.71 4.56 -3.07
CA SER A 13 21.94 5.02 -4.44
C SER A 13 21.80 6.53 -4.44
N VAL A 14 22.39 7.27 -5.39
CA VAL A 14 22.20 8.73 -5.51
C VAL A 14 20.70 9.00 -5.44
N ALA A 15 20.21 9.20 -4.21
CA ALA A 15 18.81 9.22 -3.92
C ALA A 15 18.24 10.48 -4.57
N CYS A 16 17.50 10.28 -5.64
CA CYS A 16 16.64 11.33 -6.17
C CYS A 16 15.78 11.79 -4.99
N VAL A 17 15.89 13.06 -4.63
CA VAL A 17 15.13 13.62 -3.49
C VAL A 17 13.65 13.50 -3.82
N GLU A 18 12.94 12.67 -3.07
CA GLU A 18 11.50 12.53 -3.24
C GLU A 18 10.76 13.63 -2.48
N TRP A 19 9.77 14.20 -3.15
CA TRP A 19 8.89 15.22 -2.61
C TRP A 19 7.46 14.70 -2.59
N ASN A 20 6.71 15.08 -1.55
CA ASN A 20 5.30 14.77 -1.39
C ASN A 20 4.51 16.08 -1.33
N ASP A 21 3.28 16.07 -1.81
CA ASP A 21 2.37 17.18 -1.59
C ASP A 21 1.99 17.29 -0.12
N ILE A 22 1.85 18.52 0.38
CA ILE A 22 1.32 18.79 1.71
C ILE A 22 -0.17 19.12 1.59
N TYR A 23 -0.97 18.37 2.34
CA TYR A 23 -2.39 18.64 2.54
C TYR A 23 -2.63 19.32 3.89
N ASP A 24 -3.71 20.06 4.01
CA ASP A 24 -4.24 20.55 5.29
C ASP A 24 -5.10 19.48 5.98
N GLU A 25 -5.66 19.82 7.13
CA GLU A 25 -6.52 18.94 7.94
C GLU A 25 -7.84 18.54 7.24
N ASN A 26 -8.27 19.31 6.24
CA ASN A 26 -9.48 19.08 5.42
C ASN A 26 -9.15 18.34 4.11
N ARG A 27 -7.89 17.88 3.97
CA ARG A 27 -7.38 17.21 2.77
C ARG A 27 -7.36 18.11 1.53
N VAL A 28 -7.14 19.40 1.71
CA VAL A 28 -6.92 20.35 0.62
C VAL A 28 -5.42 20.52 0.39
N LEU A 29 -5.00 20.51 -0.87
CA LEU A 29 -3.61 20.77 -1.26
C LEU A 29 -3.21 22.19 -0.85
N THR A 30 -2.09 22.30 -0.14
CA THR A 30 -1.57 23.58 0.33
C THR A 30 -0.67 24.29 -0.71
N GLY A 31 -0.30 23.60 -1.78
CA GLY A 31 0.70 24.08 -2.76
C GLY A 31 2.14 24.02 -2.26
N ARG A 32 2.37 23.55 -1.04
CA ARG A 32 3.71 23.35 -0.46
C ARG A 32 4.14 21.89 -0.61
N LEU A 33 5.46 21.67 -0.60
CA LEU A 33 6.06 20.36 -0.73
C LEU A 33 6.80 19.95 0.54
N HIS A 34 6.67 18.66 0.86
CA HIS A 34 7.39 18.00 1.95
C HIS A 34 8.51 17.14 1.39
N LYS A 35 9.73 17.34 1.91
CA LYS A 35 10.86 16.48 1.55
C LYS A 35 10.77 15.16 2.32
N ARG A 36 10.74 14.03 1.62
CA ARG A 36 10.70 12.70 2.24
C ARG A 36 11.86 12.51 3.22
N GLY A 37 11.54 11.94 4.38
CA GLY A 37 12.52 11.68 5.45
C GLY A 37 12.74 12.83 6.42
N THR A 38 12.10 14.00 6.23
CA THR A 38 12.10 15.09 7.21
C THR A 38 10.88 15.00 8.14
N PRO A 39 10.91 15.61 9.34
CA PRO A 39 9.72 15.67 10.20
C PRO A 39 8.61 16.52 9.61
N TRP A 40 7.36 16.06 9.72
CA TRP A 40 6.17 16.82 9.39
C TRP A 40 5.93 17.93 10.41
N GLN A 41 5.48 19.09 9.94
CA GLN A 41 5.10 20.19 10.84
C GLN A 41 3.65 20.01 11.31
N PRO A 42 3.26 20.60 12.46
CA PRO A 42 1.86 20.59 12.89
C PRO A 42 0.94 21.18 11.80
N GLY A 43 -0.16 20.48 11.53
CA GLY A 43 -1.12 20.88 10.49
C GLY A 43 -0.73 20.49 9.08
N GLU A 44 0.37 19.77 8.89
CA GLU A 44 0.78 19.21 7.61
C GLU A 44 0.44 17.73 7.53
N TYR A 45 -0.10 17.30 6.39
CA TYR A 45 -0.50 15.92 6.15
C TYR A 45 0.02 15.44 4.81
N GLY A 46 0.47 14.19 4.78
CA GLY A 46 0.82 13.47 3.56
C GLY A 46 -0.30 12.52 3.11
N LEU A 47 -0.11 11.90 1.96
CA LEU A 47 -1.01 10.88 1.41
C LEU A 47 -0.24 9.57 1.21
N VAL A 48 -0.80 8.49 1.75
CA VAL A 48 -0.34 7.11 1.54
C VAL A 48 -1.46 6.32 0.89
N VAL A 49 -1.11 5.48 -0.06
CA VAL A 49 -2.02 4.64 -0.81
C VAL A 49 -1.67 3.17 -0.63
N CYS A 50 -2.68 2.32 -0.54
CA CYS A 50 -2.51 0.87 -0.42
C CYS A 50 -3.52 0.14 -1.32
N VAL A 51 -3.18 -1.04 -1.84
CA VAL A 51 -4.10 -1.84 -2.66
C VAL A 51 -4.14 -3.29 -2.22
N TRP A 52 -5.35 -3.82 -2.08
CA TRP A 52 -5.61 -5.24 -2.01
C TRP A 52 -5.84 -5.80 -3.43
N VAL A 53 -4.82 -6.42 -4.00
CA VAL A 53 -5.00 -7.18 -5.24
C VAL A 53 -5.64 -8.51 -4.88
N TYR A 54 -6.78 -8.85 -5.50
CA TYR A 54 -7.51 -10.09 -5.23
C TYR A 54 -7.79 -10.90 -6.50
N ASP A 55 -7.80 -12.23 -6.38
CA ASP A 55 -7.89 -13.14 -7.51
C ASP A 55 -9.31 -13.46 -7.96
N GLY A 56 -10.32 -13.05 -7.19
CA GLY A 56 -11.73 -13.43 -7.39
C GLY A 56 -12.04 -14.89 -7.05
N ARG A 57 -11.14 -15.58 -6.29
CA ARG A 57 -11.27 -16.96 -5.82
C ARG A 57 -10.98 -17.10 -4.32
N GLY A 58 -10.94 -15.99 -3.59
CA GLY A 58 -10.75 -15.95 -2.14
C GLY A 58 -9.30 -15.76 -1.69
N LYS A 59 -8.43 -15.23 -2.55
CA LYS A 59 -7.06 -14.91 -2.19
C LYS A 59 -6.75 -13.45 -2.44
N VAL A 60 -5.80 -12.92 -1.67
CA VAL A 60 -5.16 -11.61 -1.86
C VAL A 60 -3.68 -11.78 -2.10
N LEU A 61 -3.09 -10.91 -2.90
CA LEU A 61 -1.66 -10.86 -3.13
C LEU A 61 -0.98 -10.14 -1.97
N LEU A 62 0.09 -10.72 -1.47
CA LEU A 62 0.95 -10.11 -0.47
C LEU A 62 2.39 -10.15 -0.95
N THR A 63 3.14 -9.10 -0.67
CA THR A 63 4.59 -9.00 -0.83
C THR A 63 5.27 -9.06 0.52
N ARG A 64 6.53 -9.48 0.58
CA ARG A 64 7.32 -9.49 1.81
C ARG A 64 8.37 -8.41 1.76
N ARG A 65 8.45 -7.62 2.81
CA ARG A 65 9.41 -6.52 2.93
C ARG A 65 10.84 -7.03 2.98
N ALA A 66 11.69 -6.50 2.11
CA ALA A 66 13.09 -6.88 2.00
C ALA A 66 13.90 -6.56 3.27
N PRO A 67 15.03 -7.26 3.49
CA PRO A 67 16.00 -6.88 4.52
C PRO A 67 16.45 -5.42 4.37
N GLY A 68 16.59 -4.69 5.48
CA GLY A 68 16.96 -3.27 5.47
C GLY A 68 15.77 -2.30 5.49
N LYS A 69 14.56 -2.77 5.23
CA LYS A 69 13.34 -1.97 5.35
C LYS A 69 12.79 -1.96 6.78
N SER A 70 12.03 -0.92 7.12
CA SER A 70 11.22 -0.95 8.34
C SER A 70 10.30 -2.16 8.31
N PHE A 71 10.18 -2.91 9.43
CA PHE A 71 9.41 -4.15 9.52
C PHE A 71 9.86 -5.25 8.53
N ALA A 72 11.17 -5.35 8.26
CA ALA A 72 11.75 -6.37 7.39
C ALA A 72 11.21 -7.77 7.66
N GLY A 73 10.97 -8.54 6.61
CA GLY A 73 10.46 -9.91 6.69
C GLY A 73 8.97 -10.04 7.02
N THR A 74 8.25 -8.93 7.25
CA THR A 74 6.79 -8.98 7.38
C THR A 74 6.10 -8.88 6.02
N TRP A 75 4.93 -9.51 5.93
CA TRP A 75 4.09 -9.46 4.76
C TRP A 75 3.18 -8.23 4.78
N GLU A 76 2.88 -7.70 3.60
CA GLU A 76 2.00 -6.55 3.42
C GLU A 76 1.29 -6.60 2.06
N ASN A 77 0.34 -5.72 1.86
CA ASN A 77 -0.21 -5.40 0.55
C ASN A 77 0.62 -4.27 -0.10
N SER A 78 0.59 -4.13 -1.41
CA SER A 78 1.33 -3.08 -2.11
C SER A 78 0.82 -1.69 -1.75
N GLY A 79 1.76 -0.75 -1.63
CA GLY A 79 1.45 0.64 -1.37
C GLY A 79 2.63 1.50 -0.94
N GLY A 80 2.42 2.80 -0.95
CA GLY A 80 3.45 3.79 -0.60
C GLY A 80 2.92 5.21 -0.51
N ALA A 81 3.84 6.16 -0.41
CA ALA A 81 3.51 7.58 -0.34
C ALA A 81 3.27 8.15 -1.75
N ALA A 82 2.21 8.93 -1.91
CA ALA A 82 2.00 9.69 -3.13
C ALA A 82 3.12 10.73 -3.30
N LYS A 83 3.71 10.79 -4.49
CA LYS A 83 4.69 11.81 -4.85
C LYS A 83 4.00 13.13 -5.17
N ALA A 84 4.74 14.23 -5.10
CA ALA A 84 4.22 15.55 -5.44
C ALA A 84 3.63 15.56 -6.87
N GLY A 85 2.42 16.09 -6.99
CA GLY A 85 1.67 16.17 -8.24
C GLY A 85 0.92 14.90 -8.64
N GLU A 86 1.02 13.80 -7.89
CA GLU A 86 0.26 12.59 -8.16
C GLU A 86 -1.13 12.65 -7.54
N THR A 87 -2.14 12.21 -8.29
CA THR A 87 -3.41 11.82 -7.69
C THR A 87 -3.25 10.52 -6.89
N SER A 88 -4.18 10.25 -5.98
CA SER A 88 -4.19 9.00 -5.21
C SER A 88 -4.20 7.75 -6.11
N ARG A 89 -4.92 7.79 -7.26
CA ARG A 89 -4.96 6.68 -8.22
C ARG A 89 -3.68 6.52 -9.02
N GLN A 90 -3.02 7.62 -9.39
CA GLN A 90 -1.71 7.59 -10.04
C GLN A 90 -0.66 7.01 -9.11
N ALA A 91 -0.66 7.43 -7.85
CA ALA A 91 0.26 6.91 -6.85
C ALA A 91 0.10 5.39 -6.66
N ILE A 92 -1.13 4.88 -6.52
CA ILE A 92 -1.32 3.43 -6.31
C ILE A 92 -1.01 2.61 -7.56
N ALA A 93 -1.27 3.14 -8.76
CA ALA A 93 -0.90 2.48 -10.01
C ALA A 93 0.62 2.37 -10.15
N ARG A 94 1.36 3.43 -9.82
CA ARG A 94 2.82 3.45 -9.79
C ARG A 94 3.38 2.48 -8.76
N GLU A 95 2.94 2.58 -7.49
CA GLU A 95 3.43 1.71 -6.40
C GLU A 95 3.22 0.22 -6.72
N LEU A 96 2.03 -0.16 -7.18
CA LEU A 96 1.76 -1.55 -7.56
C LEU A 96 2.69 -2.01 -8.69
N PHE A 97 2.93 -1.15 -9.69
CA PHE A 97 3.83 -1.49 -10.78
C PHE A 97 5.29 -1.58 -10.33
N GLU A 98 5.77 -0.62 -9.54
CA GLU A 98 7.14 -0.60 -9.01
C GLU A 98 7.42 -1.85 -8.17
N GLU A 99 6.51 -2.22 -7.26
CA GLU A 99 6.72 -3.35 -6.34
C GLU A 99 6.50 -4.73 -6.95
N THR A 100 5.66 -4.85 -7.98
CA THR A 100 5.20 -6.17 -8.47
C THR A 100 5.25 -6.35 -9.98
N GLY A 101 5.50 -5.30 -10.75
CA GLY A 101 5.40 -5.32 -12.22
C GLY A 101 3.95 -5.37 -12.73
N ILE A 102 2.93 -5.40 -11.87
CA ILE A 102 1.53 -5.45 -12.27
C ILE A 102 1.10 -4.09 -12.81
N ARG A 103 0.63 -4.05 -14.07
CA ARG A 103 0.06 -2.86 -14.69
C ARG A 103 -1.46 -2.87 -14.57
N ALA A 104 -2.01 -1.72 -14.20
CA ALA A 104 -3.45 -1.48 -14.18
C ALA A 104 -3.71 -0.01 -14.54
N ALA A 105 -4.82 0.27 -15.22
CA ALA A 105 -5.28 1.62 -15.47
C ALA A 105 -5.87 2.21 -14.17
N GLU A 106 -5.84 3.54 -14.03
CA GLU A 106 -6.31 4.22 -12.82
C GLU A 106 -7.77 3.89 -12.47
N GLU A 107 -8.60 3.68 -13.50
CA GLU A 107 -10.02 3.38 -13.39
C GLU A 107 -10.32 1.97 -12.85
N GLU A 108 -9.34 1.06 -12.93
CA GLU A 108 -9.49 -0.31 -12.42
C GLU A 108 -9.36 -0.38 -10.88
N PHE A 109 -8.80 0.66 -10.25
CA PHE A 109 -8.69 0.73 -8.80
C PHE A 109 -9.99 1.24 -8.19
N GLU A 110 -10.64 0.39 -7.41
CA GLU A 110 -11.82 0.76 -6.65
C GLU A 110 -11.43 1.19 -5.24
N LEU A 111 -11.79 2.43 -4.85
CA LEU A 111 -11.58 2.91 -3.49
C LEU A 111 -12.49 2.13 -2.53
N LEU A 112 -11.89 1.47 -1.54
CA LEU A 112 -12.61 0.77 -0.48
C LEU A 112 -12.90 1.67 0.71
N TYR A 113 -11.90 2.46 1.09
CA TYR A 113 -11.92 3.18 2.35
C TYR A 113 -10.84 4.25 2.38
N SER A 114 -11.15 5.39 2.99
CA SER A 114 -10.18 6.42 3.32
C SER A 114 -10.13 6.60 4.83
N ASP A 115 -8.95 6.83 5.37
CA ASP A 115 -8.71 7.06 6.81
C ASP A 115 -7.71 8.19 7.01
N ARG A 116 -7.61 8.65 8.25
CA ARG A 116 -6.57 9.58 8.68
C ARG A 116 -6.00 9.10 10.01
N ASP A 117 -4.69 9.02 10.08
CA ASP A 117 -3.96 8.76 11.34
C ASP A 117 -2.79 9.72 11.45
N HIS A 118 -2.70 10.41 12.60
CA HIS A 118 -1.72 11.46 12.84
C HIS A 118 -1.68 12.51 11.71
N ASN A 119 -0.60 12.57 10.98
CA ASN A 119 -0.32 13.50 9.89
C ASN A 119 -0.40 12.86 8.49
N THR A 120 -1.17 11.79 8.35
CA THR A 120 -1.25 11.04 7.10
C THR A 120 -2.68 10.69 6.75
N PHE A 121 -3.09 11.00 5.54
CA PHE A 121 -4.28 10.45 4.90
C PHE A 121 -3.92 9.12 4.25
N TYR A 122 -4.83 8.17 4.31
CA TYR A 122 -4.70 6.85 3.72
C TYR A 122 -5.85 6.59 2.77
N ASP A 123 -5.54 6.14 1.56
CA ASP A 123 -6.52 5.59 0.64
C ASP A 123 -6.25 4.11 0.41
N PHE A 124 -7.25 3.29 0.71
CA PHE A 124 -7.20 1.85 0.51
C PHE A 124 -8.04 1.47 -0.70
N TYR A 125 -7.37 0.90 -1.68
CA TYR A 125 -7.98 0.43 -2.92
C TYR A 125 -8.10 -1.09 -2.94
N CYS A 126 -8.93 -1.58 -3.87
CA CYS A 126 -8.86 -2.96 -4.31
C CYS A 126 -8.76 -3.03 -5.83
N LEU A 127 -8.13 -4.09 -6.31
CA LEU A 127 -7.95 -4.39 -7.72
C LEU A 127 -8.19 -5.89 -7.95
N ARG A 128 -9.09 -6.22 -8.87
CA ARG A 128 -9.25 -7.61 -9.31
C ARG A 128 -8.23 -7.92 -10.39
N ARG A 129 -7.29 -8.83 -10.09
CA ARG A 129 -6.26 -9.24 -11.05
C ARG A 129 -5.90 -10.70 -10.82
N ARG A 130 -5.70 -11.45 -11.90
CA ARG A 130 -5.15 -12.79 -11.85
C ARG A 130 -3.82 -12.78 -12.58
N VAL A 131 -2.76 -12.97 -11.82
CA VAL A 131 -1.40 -13.11 -12.34
C VAL A 131 -0.80 -14.39 -11.75
N LYS A 132 0.07 -15.04 -12.49
CA LYS A 132 0.90 -16.12 -11.97
C LYS A 132 2.04 -15.50 -11.17
N LEU A 133 2.48 -16.17 -10.11
CA LEU A 133 3.58 -15.64 -9.28
C LEU A 133 4.87 -15.50 -10.07
N GLU A 134 5.08 -16.34 -11.08
CA GLU A 134 6.24 -16.31 -11.97
C GLU A 134 6.26 -15.08 -12.91
N GLU A 135 5.12 -14.40 -13.06
CA GLU A 135 4.99 -13.17 -13.86
C GLU A 135 5.26 -11.90 -13.03
N ILE A 136 5.35 -12.04 -11.69
CA ILE A 136 5.60 -10.92 -10.77
C ILE A 136 7.09 -10.56 -10.83
N VAL A 137 7.36 -9.29 -11.00
CA VAL A 137 8.71 -8.71 -10.96
C VAL A 137 8.82 -7.89 -9.68
N LEU A 138 9.51 -8.46 -8.69
CA LEU A 138 9.70 -7.77 -7.41
C LEU A 138 10.74 -6.65 -7.55
N GLN A 139 10.47 -5.53 -6.89
CA GLN A 139 11.41 -4.41 -6.83
C GLN A 139 12.58 -4.76 -5.91
N ASP A 140 13.79 -4.75 -6.46
CA ASP A 140 15.00 -5.01 -5.68
C ASP A 140 15.16 -4.03 -4.53
N GLY A 141 15.54 -4.56 -3.36
CA GLY A 141 15.70 -3.78 -2.14
C GLY A 141 14.39 -3.34 -1.46
N GLU A 142 13.22 -3.50 -2.09
CA GLU A 142 11.91 -3.18 -1.49
C GLU A 142 11.17 -4.44 -1.03
N THR A 143 11.05 -5.42 -1.92
CA THR A 143 10.33 -6.68 -1.68
C THR A 143 11.22 -7.88 -2.05
N ASP A 144 11.15 -8.96 -1.27
CA ASP A 144 11.98 -10.16 -1.49
C ASP A 144 11.18 -11.44 -1.71
N ASP A 145 9.86 -11.40 -1.54
CA ASP A 145 8.99 -12.56 -1.77
C ASP A 145 7.55 -12.12 -2.08
N VAL A 146 6.76 -12.99 -2.71
CA VAL A 146 5.36 -12.74 -3.06
C VAL A 146 4.51 -14.00 -2.90
N MET A 147 3.25 -13.87 -2.45
CA MET A 147 2.32 -14.99 -2.38
C MET A 147 0.87 -14.59 -2.60
N TRP A 148 0.08 -15.53 -3.09
CA TRP A 148 -1.36 -15.50 -2.96
C TRP A 148 -1.78 -16.11 -1.61
N ALA A 149 -2.31 -15.30 -0.71
CA ALA A 149 -2.75 -15.70 0.62
C ALA A 149 -4.28 -15.81 0.67
N SER A 150 -4.80 -16.95 1.16
CA SER A 150 -6.22 -17.03 1.52
C SER A 150 -6.51 -16.15 2.74
N PHE A 151 -7.75 -15.74 2.94
CA PHE A 151 -8.14 -14.97 4.12
C PHE A 151 -7.81 -15.68 5.45
N GLY A 152 -7.94 -17.01 5.48
CA GLY A 152 -7.50 -17.81 6.63
C GLY A 152 -6.00 -17.73 6.88
N LYS A 153 -5.19 -17.70 5.80
CA LYS A 153 -3.74 -17.50 5.88
C LYS A 153 -3.41 -16.12 6.42
N VAL A 154 -4.10 -15.07 5.96
CA VAL A 154 -3.93 -13.70 6.48
C VAL A 154 -4.25 -13.64 7.99
N HIS A 155 -5.34 -14.24 8.44
CA HIS A 155 -5.66 -14.31 9.87
C HIS A 155 -4.59 -15.03 10.68
N TRP A 156 -4.06 -16.14 10.14
CA TRP A 156 -2.95 -16.85 10.79
C TRP A 156 -1.72 -15.94 10.88
N MET A 157 -1.38 -15.20 9.81
CA MET A 157 -0.26 -14.27 9.79
C MET A 157 -0.43 -13.11 10.77
N ILE A 158 -1.66 -12.62 10.95
CA ILE A 158 -1.97 -11.61 11.96
C ILE A 158 -1.68 -12.16 13.38
N ARG A 159 -2.15 -13.37 13.69
CA ARG A 159 -1.95 -13.99 15.01
C ARG A 159 -0.47 -14.27 15.29
N THR A 160 0.27 -14.66 14.26
CA THR A 160 1.71 -15.00 14.38
C THR A 160 2.64 -13.81 14.13
N LYS A 161 2.09 -12.59 13.98
CA LYS A 161 2.84 -11.35 13.73
C LYS A 161 3.72 -11.41 12.47
N LYS A 162 3.34 -12.23 11.48
CA LYS A 162 4.04 -12.36 10.20
C LYS A 162 3.56 -11.36 9.13
N ILE A 163 2.49 -10.66 9.37
CA ILE A 163 2.00 -9.54 8.55
C ILE A 163 2.26 -8.24 9.30
N CYS A 164 2.57 -7.18 8.59
CA CYS A 164 2.71 -5.86 9.17
C CYS A 164 1.44 -5.51 9.98
N ARG A 165 1.62 -5.04 11.23
CA ARG A 165 0.51 -4.80 12.17
C ARG A 165 -0.53 -3.84 11.60
N ILE A 166 -0.09 -2.79 10.90
CA ILE A 166 -1.00 -1.81 10.31
C ILE A 166 -1.86 -2.48 9.24
N ILE A 167 -1.22 -3.21 8.32
CA ILE A 167 -1.90 -3.94 7.24
C ILE A 167 -2.85 -5.01 7.79
N GLY A 168 -2.44 -5.73 8.84
CA GLY A 168 -3.31 -6.69 9.52
C GLY A 168 -4.56 -6.06 10.14
N ASN A 169 -4.45 -4.86 10.70
CA ASN A 169 -5.59 -4.12 11.23
C ASN A 169 -6.51 -3.62 10.11
N GLN A 170 -5.94 -3.13 9.02
CA GLN A 170 -6.69 -2.71 7.83
C GLN A 170 -7.42 -3.88 7.18
N PHE A 171 -6.77 -5.05 7.06
CA PHE A 171 -7.42 -6.25 6.57
C PHE A 171 -8.70 -6.58 7.36
N LYS A 172 -8.63 -6.57 8.71
CA LYS A 172 -9.80 -6.86 9.55
C LYS A 172 -10.97 -5.89 9.31
N ARG A 173 -10.67 -4.61 9.07
CA ARG A 173 -11.69 -3.58 8.78
C ARG A 173 -12.35 -3.79 7.42
N GLN A 174 -11.56 -4.22 6.43
CA GLN A 174 -11.96 -4.28 5.03
C GLN A 174 -12.34 -5.69 4.57
N GLU A 175 -12.16 -6.71 5.43
CA GLU A 175 -12.36 -8.12 5.08
C GLU A 175 -13.75 -8.41 4.50
N LYS A 176 -14.79 -7.81 5.07
CA LYS A 176 -16.17 -8.02 4.60
C LYS A 176 -16.32 -7.59 3.13
N ASP A 177 -15.83 -6.42 2.80
CA ASP A 177 -15.91 -5.86 1.44
C ASP A 177 -15.03 -6.65 0.47
N LEU A 178 -13.83 -7.03 0.89
CA LEU A 178 -12.94 -7.90 0.12
C LEU A 178 -13.56 -9.27 -0.14
N ARG A 179 -14.25 -9.87 0.85
CA ARG A 179 -14.97 -11.14 0.68
C ARG A 179 -16.10 -11.03 -0.34
N LEU A 180 -16.93 -9.98 -0.22
CA LEU A 180 -18.02 -9.75 -1.16
C LEU A 180 -17.48 -9.67 -2.59
N ARG A 181 -16.43 -8.87 -2.83
CA ARG A 181 -15.83 -8.70 -4.16
C ARG A 181 -15.13 -9.95 -4.68
N ASN A 182 -14.47 -10.73 -3.80
CA ASN A 182 -13.82 -11.98 -4.18
C ASN A 182 -14.79 -13.06 -4.61
N PHE A 183 -16.00 -13.10 -4.06
CA PHE A 183 -16.96 -14.15 -4.32
C PHE A 183 -18.16 -13.72 -5.18
N THR A 184 -18.36 -12.41 -5.39
CA THR A 184 -19.32 -11.97 -6.41
C THR A 184 -18.78 -12.27 -7.79
N LYS A 185 -19.51 -13.07 -8.57
CA LYS A 185 -19.24 -13.21 -10.01
C LYS A 185 -19.36 -11.81 -10.62
N SER A 186 -18.30 -11.33 -11.29
CA SER A 186 -18.45 -10.21 -12.21
C SER A 186 -19.60 -10.56 -13.16
N GLY A 187 -20.69 -9.85 -13.04
CA GLY A 187 -21.67 -9.82 -14.10
C GLY A 187 -21.00 -9.22 -15.32
N ARG A 188 -20.77 -10.08 -16.31
CA ARG A 188 -20.43 -9.86 -17.74
C ARG A 188 -19.43 -8.78 -18.09
#